data_49ae8ea5e9b3428a28395c0460c9eec6
#
_entry.id   49ae8ea5e9b3428a28395c0460c9eec6
#
_cell.length_a   1.000
_cell.length_b   1.000
_cell.length_c   1.000
_cell.angle_alpha   90.00
_cell.angle_beta   90.00
_cell.angle_gamma   90.00
#
_symmetry.space_group_name_H-M   'P 1'
#
loop_
_entity.id
_entity.type
_entity.pdbx_description
1 polymer ?
#
loop_
_entity_poly.entity_id
_entity_poly.type
_entity_poly.pdbx_seq_one_letter_code
_entity_poly.pdbx_strand_id
1 'polypeptide(L)'
;MATFPDIEPSFSVKKDQAPLSKIVRFADGYEHRLIFGIPNHQNPRQYSLRWENITEEQADTIDYFLQERAFDKASFDYAPPRESFTKTGTYAQSSTTITITITNHRLFAGDSIVIDFTSGSSADGTYIVSSVTNANNFVVTAASGATTSGNVSITKTGTSKFVCEKWTKTIDLPTLANIDATFREVFEPA
;
A
#
# COMPACT_ATOMS: atom_id res chain seq x y z
N MET A 1 17.32 2.01 1.04
CA MET A 1 16.17 2.60 1.73
C MET A 1 15.91 1.78 2.97
N ALA A 2 15.51 2.38 4.07
CA ALA A 2 15.32 1.63 5.31
C ALA A 2 13.96 0.94 5.32
N THR A 3 13.93 -0.31 5.77
CA THR A 3 12.70 -1.08 5.93
C THR A 3 12.40 -1.22 7.42
N PHE A 4 11.15 -1.05 7.81
CA PHE A 4 10.73 -1.24 9.20
C PHE A 4 11.02 -2.67 9.66
N PRO A 5 11.46 -2.89 10.92
CA PRO A 5 11.69 -4.22 11.46
C PRO A 5 10.50 -5.16 11.30
N ASP A 6 10.77 -6.43 11.00
CA ASP A 6 9.74 -7.47 10.82
C ASP A 6 9.16 -7.93 12.17
N ILE A 7 8.45 -7.02 12.82
CA ILE A 7 7.75 -7.25 14.09
C ILE A 7 6.29 -6.89 13.85
N GLU A 8 5.42 -7.91 13.86
CA GLU A 8 4.00 -7.68 13.62
C GLU A 8 3.34 -6.90 14.76
N PRO A 9 2.51 -5.89 14.44
CA PRO A 9 1.73 -5.20 15.44
C PRO A 9 0.63 -6.12 16.01
N SER A 10 0.24 -5.85 17.24
CA SER A 10 -0.89 -6.50 17.88
C SER A 10 -2.21 -6.22 17.13
N PHE A 11 -3.20 -7.07 17.31
CA PHE A 11 -4.52 -6.87 16.71
C PHE A 11 -5.13 -5.52 17.13
N SER A 12 -6.13 -5.05 16.34
CA SER A 12 -6.72 -3.71 16.48
C SER A 12 -5.93 -2.60 15.77
N VAL A 13 -5.33 -2.92 14.63
CA VAL A 13 -4.74 -1.90 13.75
C VAL A 13 -5.85 -0.99 13.22
N LYS A 14 -5.74 0.31 13.50
CA LYS A 14 -6.67 1.32 12.99
C LYS A 14 -6.08 1.98 11.74
N LYS A 15 -6.86 2.00 10.67
CA LYS A 15 -6.55 2.69 9.42
C LYS A 15 -7.46 3.89 9.27
N ASP A 16 -6.90 5.07 9.23
CA ASP A 16 -7.60 6.33 8.95
C ASP A 16 -7.24 6.82 7.54
N GLN A 17 -8.22 7.38 6.86
CA GLN A 17 -8.03 7.99 5.56
C GLN A 17 -8.79 9.32 5.52
N ALA A 18 -8.07 10.39 5.18
CA ALA A 18 -8.64 11.72 5.06
C ALA A 18 -8.30 12.27 3.65
N PRO A 19 -9.22 12.14 2.68
CA PRO A 19 -8.99 12.63 1.33
C PRO A 19 -8.69 14.13 1.33
N LEU A 20 -7.60 14.52 0.68
CA LEU A 20 -7.20 15.91 0.50
C LEU A 20 -8.06 16.52 -0.61
N SER A 21 -9.06 17.30 -0.26
CA SER A 21 -9.90 18.02 -1.19
C SER A 21 -10.09 19.48 -0.77
N LYS A 22 -10.12 20.40 -1.73
CA LYS A 22 -10.56 21.77 -1.49
C LYS A 22 -11.99 21.93 -1.97
N ILE A 23 -12.86 22.31 -1.05
CA ILE A 23 -14.28 22.51 -1.32
C ILE A 23 -14.55 24.01 -1.36
N VAL A 24 -15.14 24.49 -2.45
CA VAL A 24 -15.66 25.88 -2.58
C VAL A 24 -17.16 25.78 -2.61
N ARG A 25 -17.83 26.43 -1.65
CA ARG A 25 -19.29 26.51 -1.57
C ARG A 25 -19.75 27.88 -2.02
N PHE A 26 -20.76 27.89 -2.88
CA PHE A 26 -21.41 29.11 -3.36
C PHE A 26 -22.68 29.38 -2.57
N ALA A 27 -23.14 30.63 -2.62
CA ALA A 27 -24.30 31.09 -1.84
C ALA A 27 -25.62 30.40 -2.23
N ASP A 28 -25.71 29.87 -3.46
CA ASP A 28 -26.87 29.12 -3.99
C ASP A 28 -26.88 27.64 -3.55
N GLY A 29 -25.92 27.21 -2.71
CA GLY A 29 -25.79 25.83 -2.26
C GLY A 29 -24.97 24.94 -3.20
N TYR A 30 -24.51 25.45 -4.35
CA TYR A 30 -23.61 24.71 -5.23
C TYR A 30 -22.25 24.52 -4.56
N GLU A 31 -21.69 23.31 -4.69
CA GLU A 31 -20.40 22.95 -4.14
C GLU A 31 -19.46 22.48 -5.27
N HIS A 32 -18.34 23.14 -5.41
CA HIS A 32 -17.28 22.73 -6.31
C HIS A 32 -16.16 22.06 -5.53
N ARG A 33 -15.85 20.80 -5.87
CA ARG A 33 -14.78 20.01 -5.26
C ARG A 33 -13.59 19.97 -6.20
N LEU A 34 -12.49 20.53 -5.75
CA LEU A 34 -11.24 20.57 -6.50
C LEU A 34 -10.30 19.47 -6.03
N ILE A 35 -9.78 18.74 -6.99
CA ILE A 35 -8.75 17.72 -6.82
C ILE A 35 -7.43 18.32 -7.31
N PHE A 36 -6.38 18.27 -6.48
CA PHE A 36 -5.06 18.80 -6.83
C PHE A 36 -4.04 17.67 -6.88
N GLY A 37 -3.21 17.64 -7.92
CA GLY A 37 -2.13 16.67 -8.07
C GLY A 37 -2.59 15.30 -8.57
N ILE A 38 -1.82 14.28 -8.26
CA ILE A 38 -2.07 12.90 -8.71
C ILE A 38 -3.19 12.28 -7.86
N PRO A 39 -4.29 11.77 -8.46
CA PRO A 39 -5.43 11.25 -7.71
C PRO A 39 -5.07 10.21 -6.62
N ASN A 40 -4.13 9.32 -6.91
CA ASN A 40 -3.71 8.27 -5.97
C ASN A 40 -2.99 8.83 -4.72
N HIS A 41 -2.42 10.05 -4.81
CA HIS A 41 -1.72 10.69 -3.69
C HIS A 41 -2.64 11.55 -2.81
N GLN A 42 -3.91 11.67 -3.16
CA GLN A 42 -4.85 12.54 -2.45
C GLN A 42 -5.53 11.89 -1.25
N ASN A 43 -5.29 10.62 -1.03
CA ASN A 43 -5.87 9.89 0.08
C ASN A 43 -4.78 9.13 0.84
N PRO A 44 -3.84 9.84 1.50
CA PRO A 44 -2.80 9.20 2.29
C PRO A 44 -3.41 8.36 3.41
N ARG A 45 -2.85 7.19 3.62
CA ARG A 45 -3.26 6.28 4.69
C ARG A 45 -2.51 6.63 5.96
N GLN A 46 -3.22 6.63 7.07
CA GLN A 46 -2.63 6.77 8.39
C GLN A 46 -2.98 5.52 9.20
N TYR A 47 -1.98 4.93 9.83
CA TYR A 47 -2.14 3.74 10.66
C TYR A 47 -1.78 4.06 12.09
N SER A 48 -2.69 3.75 13.01
CA SER A 48 -2.38 3.66 14.43
C SER A 48 -2.06 2.20 14.74
N LEU A 49 -0.81 1.96 15.09
CA LEU A 49 -0.24 0.65 15.32
C LEU A 49 0.11 0.51 16.80
N ARG A 50 -0.09 -0.68 17.32
CA ARG A 50 0.22 -1.00 18.70
C ARG A 50 0.94 -2.35 18.77
N TRP A 51 2.02 -2.41 19.51
CA TRP A 51 2.72 -3.63 19.87
C TRP A 51 2.59 -3.82 21.37
N GLU A 52 1.82 -4.84 21.77
CA GLU A 52 1.54 -5.14 23.18
C GLU A 52 2.32 -6.36 23.63
N ASN A 53 2.88 -6.27 24.84
CA ASN A 53 3.60 -7.39 25.48
C ASN A 53 4.73 -7.96 24.63
N ILE A 54 5.42 -7.13 23.86
CA ILE A 54 6.64 -7.50 23.15
C ILE A 54 7.82 -7.50 24.10
N THR A 55 8.88 -8.25 23.76
CA THR A 55 10.09 -8.24 24.57
C THR A 55 10.74 -6.85 24.56
N GLU A 56 11.47 -6.52 25.60
CA GLU A 56 12.19 -5.25 25.66
C GLU A 56 13.17 -5.10 24.48
N GLU A 57 13.83 -6.17 24.06
CA GLU A 57 14.73 -6.17 22.89
C GLU A 57 13.99 -5.82 21.59
N GLN A 58 12.79 -6.36 21.39
CA GLN A 58 11.95 -6.01 20.22
C GLN A 58 11.51 -4.55 20.29
N ALA A 59 11.12 -4.08 21.48
CA ALA A 59 10.73 -2.70 21.69
C ALA A 59 11.90 -1.73 21.46
N ASP A 60 13.11 -2.08 21.90
CA ASP A 60 14.32 -1.30 21.66
C ASP A 60 14.67 -1.25 20.17
N THR A 61 14.49 -2.34 19.45
CA THR A 61 14.71 -2.40 18.00
C THR A 61 13.78 -1.44 17.28
N ILE A 62 12.49 -1.41 17.63
CA ILE A 62 11.51 -0.48 17.04
C ILE A 62 11.85 0.96 17.43
N ASP A 63 12.10 1.22 18.71
CA ASP A 63 12.37 2.56 19.22
C ASP A 63 13.63 3.16 18.57
N TYR A 64 14.73 2.39 18.52
CA TYR A 64 15.96 2.81 17.86
C TYR A 64 15.76 3.11 16.38
N PHE A 65 15.04 2.24 15.66
CA PHE A 65 14.72 2.47 14.26
C PHE A 65 13.94 3.77 14.05
N LEU A 66 12.91 4.03 14.87
CA LEU A 66 12.10 5.24 14.76
C LEU A 66 12.89 6.49 15.13
N GLN A 67 13.80 6.40 16.13
CA GLN A 67 14.70 7.50 16.47
C GLN A 67 15.63 7.84 15.31
N GLU A 68 16.24 6.86 14.64
CA GLU A 68 17.05 7.12 13.44
C GLU A 68 16.25 7.83 12.36
N ARG A 69 15.01 7.38 12.07
CA ARG A 69 14.13 8.03 11.08
C ARG A 69 13.68 9.43 11.51
N ALA A 70 13.58 9.70 12.81
CA ALA A 70 13.29 11.04 13.31
C ALA A 70 14.47 12.02 13.10
N PHE A 71 15.72 11.52 13.16
CA PHE A 71 16.92 12.31 12.93
C PHE A 71 17.10 12.69 11.46
N ASP A 72 16.99 11.72 10.56
CA ASP A 72 17.20 11.94 9.12
C ASP A 72 15.94 12.42 8.39
N LYS A 73 14.79 12.40 9.06
CA LYS A 73 13.45 12.69 8.51
C LYS A 73 13.11 11.89 7.25
N ALA A 74 13.80 10.76 7.07
CA ALA A 74 13.58 9.90 5.92
C ALA A 74 12.35 9.03 6.11
N SER A 75 11.67 8.77 5.00
CA SER A 75 10.64 7.75 4.95
C SER A 75 11.25 6.35 5.04
N PHE A 76 10.41 5.39 5.41
CA PHE A 76 10.76 3.98 5.46
C PHE A 76 9.69 3.12 4.80
N ASP A 77 10.11 1.97 4.29
CA ASP A 77 9.21 0.99 3.71
C ASP A 77 8.54 0.17 4.82
N TYR A 78 7.23 0.11 4.79
CA TYR A 78 6.42 -0.69 5.70
C TYR A 78 5.25 -1.33 4.97
N ALA A 79 4.93 -2.58 5.29
CA ALA A 79 3.78 -3.30 4.79
C ALA A 79 2.74 -3.46 5.91
N PRO A 80 1.70 -2.61 5.96
CA PRO A 80 0.67 -2.74 6.98
C PRO A 80 -0.03 -4.09 6.90
N PRO A 81 -0.47 -4.67 8.03
CA PRO A 81 -1.16 -5.95 8.05
C PRO A 81 -2.38 -5.96 7.12
N ARG A 82 -2.54 -7.05 6.35
CA ARG A 82 -3.66 -7.27 5.41
C ARG A 82 -3.78 -6.30 4.24
N GLU A 83 -2.78 -5.49 3.96
CA GLU A 83 -2.72 -4.69 2.73
C GLU A 83 -2.15 -5.49 1.54
N SER A 84 -1.40 -6.55 1.82
CA SER A 84 -0.97 -7.53 0.82
C SER A 84 -2.08 -8.54 0.54
N PHE A 85 -2.24 -8.91 -0.71
CA PHE A 85 -3.18 -9.96 -1.10
C PHE A 85 -2.71 -10.68 -2.37
N THR A 86 -3.13 -11.94 -2.50
CA THR A 86 -3.01 -12.72 -3.72
C THR A 86 -4.39 -13.09 -4.22
N LYS A 87 -4.64 -12.93 -5.52
CA LYS A 87 -5.90 -13.29 -6.17
C LYS A 87 -5.64 -13.98 -7.50
N THR A 88 -6.53 -14.88 -7.86
CA THR A 88 -6.48 -15.62 -9.12
C THR A 88 -7.61 -15.19 -10.06
N GLY A 89 -7.40 -15.35 -11.34
CA GLY A 89 -8.39 -15.07 -12.36
C GLY A 89 -7.93 -15.50 -13.74
N THR A 90 -8.41 -14.82 -14.76
CA THR A 90 -8.08 -15.08 -16.16
C THR A 90 -7.52 -13.82 -16.81
N TYR A 91 -6.79 -14.01 -17.90
CA TYR A 91 -6.29 -12.91 -18.70
C TYR A 91 -6.47 -13.17 -20.20
N ALA A 92 -6.46 -12.10 -20.96
CA ALA A 92 -6.35 -12.11 -22.41
C ALA A 92 -5.38 -10.99 -22.84
N GLN A 93 -4.35 -11.39 -23.61
CA GLN A 93 -3.40 -10.45 -24.21
C GLN A 93 -3.70 -10.31 -25.69
N SER A 94 -3.74 -9.07 -26.15
CA SER A 94 -3.80 -8.70 -27.56
C SER A 94 -2.75 -7.62 -27.81
N SER A 95 -1.76 -7.94 -28.64
CA SER A 95 -0.57 -7.10 -28.77
C SER A 95 0.11 -6.88 -27.40
N THR A 96 0.42 -5.66 -27.02
CA THR A 96 1.00 -5.32 -25.71
C THR A 96 -0.03 -5.10 -24.61
N THR A 97 -1.32 -5.14 -24.92
CA THR A 97 -2.39 -4.92 -23.94
C THR A 97 -2.80 -6.24 -23.31
N ILE A 98 -2.67 -6.34 -21.99
CA ILE A 98 -3.15 -7.48 -21.20
C ILE A 98 -4.36 -7.02 -20.39
N THR A 99 -5.53 -7.58 -20.69
CA THR A 99 -6.75 -7.41 -19.90
C THR A 99 -6.87 -8.55 -18.90
N ILE A 100 -6.97 -8.24 -17.64
CA ILE A 100 -7.06 -9.22 -16.55
C ILE A 100 -8.44 -9.13 -15.91
N THR A 101 -9.04 -10.30 -15.70
CA THR A 101 -10.37 -10.44 -15.08
C THR A 101 -10.25 -11.18 -13.76
N ILE A 102 -10.47 -10.47 -12.67
CA ILE A 102 -10.43 -10.98 -11.28
C ILE A 102 -11.55 -10.34 -10.48
N THR A 103 -12.41 -11.13 -9.89
CA THR A 103 -13.54 -10.65 -9.11
C THR A 103 -13.10 -9.75 -7.96
N ASN A 104 -13.61 -8.52 -7.95
CA ASN A 104 -13.36 -7.52 -6.91
C ASN A 104 -11.84 -7.36 -6.60
N HIS A 105 -11.07 -7.02 -7.62
CA HIS A 105 -9.60 -6.98 -7.54
C HIS A 105 -9.03 -5.89 -6.62
N ARG A 106 -9.77 -4.82 -6.31
CA ARG A 106 -9.38 -3.71 -5.41
C ARG A 106 -8.10 -2.96 -5.82
N LEU A 107 -7.77 -2.97 -7.09
CA LEU A 107 -6.62 -2.25 -7.64
C LEU A 107 -7.04 -0.89 -8.18
N PHE A 108 -6.09 0.05 -8.19
CA PHE A 108 -6.21 1.36 -8.82
C PHE A 108 -5.16 1.50 -9.93
N ALA A 109 -5.41 2.38 -10.88
CA ALA A 109 -4.40 2.74 -11.87
C ALA A 109 -3.17 3.30 -11.19
N GLY A 110 -1.98 2.82 -11.58
CA GLY A 110 -0.71 3.14 -10.94
C GLY A 110 -0.25 2.13 -9.86
N ASP A 111 -1.11 1.20 -9.42
CA ASP A 111 -0.69 0.14 -8.50
C ASP A 111 0.37 -0.76 -9.14
N SER A 112 1.40 -1.11 -8.36
CA SER A 112 2.38 -2.13 -8.72
C SER A 112 1.95 -3.50 -8.22
N ILE A 113 1.97 -4.50 -9.09
CA ILE A 113 1.57 -5.88 -8.80
C ILE A 113 2.56 -6.86 -9.40
N VAL A 114 2.75 -7.98 -8.74
CA VAL A 114 3.46 -9.13 -9.32
C VAL A 114 2.43 -10.04 -9.98
N ILE A 115 2.67 -10.39 -11.23
CA ILE A 115 1.80 -11.27 -12.01
C ILE A 115 2.55 -12.56 -12.34
N ASP A 116 1.88 -13.67 -12.07
CA ASP A 116 2.26 -15.03 -12.45
C ASP A 116 1.18 -15.58 -13.40
N PHE A 117 1.54 -15.77 -14.67
CA PHE A 117 0.65 -16.34 -15.69
C PHE A 117 0.71 -17.87 -15.62
N THR A 118 -0.17 -18.47 -14.85
CA THR A 118 -0.20 -19.92 -14.56
C THR A 118 -0.57 -20.78 -15.78
N SER A 119 -1.04 -20.17 -16.87
CA SER A 119 -1.21 -20.81 -18.18
C SER A 119 -1.17 -19.74 -19.30
N GLY A 120 -0.93 -20.19 -20.53
CA GLY A 120 -0.69 -19.30 -21.66
C GLY A 120 0.81 -18.99 -21.83
N SER A 121 1.14 -17.90 -22.51
CA SER A 121 2.54 -17.58 -22.85
C SER A 121 2.94 -16.13 -22.55
N SER A 122 2.14 -15.38 -21.76
CA SER A 122 2.54 -14.07 -21.29
C SER A 122 3.66 -14.17 -20.26
N ALA A 123 4.52 -13.17 -20.22
CA ALA A 123 5.69 -13.17 -19.33
C ALA A 123 5.32 -12.77 -17.91
N ASP A 124 5.79 -13.55 -16.94
CA ASP A 124 5.66 -13.24 -15.51
C ASP A 124 6.51 -12.02 -15.17
N GLY A 125 6.09 -11.32 -14.11
CA GLY A 125 6.87 -10.18 -13.64
C GLY A 125 6.07 -9.15 -12.86
N THR A 126 6.74 -8.02 -12.62
CA THR A 126 6.11 -6.87 -11.98
C THR A 126 5.51 -5.95 -13.03
N TYR A 127 4.24 -5.61 -12.86
CA TYR A 127 3.48 -4.76 -13.76
C TYR A 127 2.87 -3.58 -13.01
N ILE A 128 2.72 -2.48 -13.74
CA ILE A 128 1.95 -1.33 -13.26
C ILE A 128 0.55 -1.40 -13.89
N VAL A 129 -0.47 -1.24 -13.09
CA VAL A 129 -1.85 -1.17 -13.57
C VAL A 129 -2.02 0.09 -14.40
N SER A 130 -2.21 -0.08 -15.72
CA SER A 130 -2.34 1.04 -16.67
C SER A 130 -3.71 1.71 -16.54
N SER A 131 -4.77 0.92 -16.38
CA SER A 131 -6.13 1.42 -16.19
C SER A 131 -7.01 0.38 -15.50
N VAL A 132 -8.06 0.85 -14.86
CA VAL A 132 -9.12 0.03 -14.25
C VAL A 132 -10.42 0.28 -15.00
N THR A 133 -10.96 -0.77 -15.61
CA THR A 133 -12.21 -0.67 -16.40
C THR A 133 -13.44 -0.75 -15.48
N ASN A 134 -13.41 -1.64 -14.52
CA ASN A 134 -14.45 -1.82 -13.49
C ASN A 134 -13.91 -2.62 -12.30
N ALA A 135 -14.75 -2.97 -11.33
CA ALA A 135 -14.35 -3.72 -10.12
C ALA A 135 -13.72 -5.11 -10.40
N ASN A 136 -13.92 -5.66 -11.60
CA ASN A 136 -13.48 -7.01 -11.97
C ASN A 136 -12.45 -7.02 -13.10
N ASN A 137 -12.23 -5.91 -13.80
CA ASN A 137 -11.35 -5.86 -14.96
C ASN A 137 -10.39 -4.68 -14.89
N PHE A 138 -9.13 -4.96 -15.15
CA PHE A 138 -8.08 -3.97 -15.27
C PHE A 138 -7.09 -4.34 -16.38
N VAL A 139 -6.26 -3.40 -16.77
CA VAL A 139 -5.32 -3.51 -17.87
C VAL A 139 -3.91 -3.25 -17.39
N VAL A 140 -2.97 -4.06 -17.88
CA VAL A 140 -1.53 -3.81 -17.77
C VAL A 140 -0.89 -3.87 -19.16
N THR A 141 0.31 -3.32 -19.30
CA THR A 141 1.03 -3.28 -20.57
C THR A 141 2.20 -4.23 -20.54
N ALA A 142 2.26 -5.17 -21.47
CA ALA A 142 3.39 -6.08 -21.69
C ALA A 142 4.53 -5.38 -22.41
N ALA A 143 5.76 -5.83 -22.15
CA ALA A 143 6.96 -5.37 -22.87
C ALA A 143 6.98 -5.83 -24.35
N SER A 144 6.35 -6.97 -24.65
CA SER A 144 6.27 -7.54 -25.98
C SER A 144 4.83 -7.87 -26.38
N GLY A 145 4.52 -7.76 -27.68
CA GLY A 145 3.22 -8.10 -28.21
C GLY A 145 3.02 -9.61 -28.34
N ALA A 146 1.84 -10.09 -27.94
CA ALA A 146 1.42 -11.47 -28.13
C ALA A 146 -0.10 -11.55 -28.26
N THR A 147 -0.63 -12.67 -28.75
CA THR A 147 -2.04 -13.02 -28.68
C THR A 147 -2.16 -14.32 -27.92
N THR A 148 -2.54 -14.23 -26.67
CA THR A 148 -2.59 -15.37 -25.76
C THR A 148 -3.62 -15.12 -24.66
N SER A 149 -4.07 -16.19 -24.03
CA SER A 149 -5.00 -16.12 -22.90
C SER A 149 -4.77 -17.29 -21.94
N GLY A 150 -5.21 -17.15 -20.73
CA GLY A 150 -5.08 -18.22 -19.75
C GLY A 150 -5.46 -17.80 -18.34
N ASN A 151 -4.93 -18.54 -17.38
CA ASN A 151 -5.11 -18.25 -15.96
C ASN A 151 -3.97 -17.41 -15.43
N VAL A 152 -4.27 -16.62 -14.41
CA VAL A 152 -3.32 -15.70 -13.81
C VAL A 152 -3.48 -15.67 -12.29
N SER A 153 -2.37 -15.52 -11.59
CA SER A 153 -2.30 -15.16 -10.19
C SER A 153 -1.64 -13.80 -10.05
N ILE A 154 -2.24 -12.90 -9.30
CA ILE A 154 -1.65 -11.60 -9.00
C ILE A 154 -1.38 -11.47 -7.51
N THR A 155 -0.27 -10.85 -7.17
CA THR A 155 0.07 -10.48 -5.80
C THR A 155 0.33 -8.98 -5.74
N LYS A 156 -0.46 -8.29 -4.90
CA LYS A 156 -0.17 -6.90 -4.52
C LYS A 156 0.57 -6.93 -3.19
N THR A 157 1.77 -6.37 -3.17
CA THR A 157 2.49 -6.11 -1.92
C THR A 157 1.92 -4.85 -1.31
N GLY A 158 1.57 -4.90 -0.02
CA GLY A 158 1.04 -3.75 0.72
C GLY A 158 2.09 -2.73 1.12
N THR A 159 3.35 -2.94 0.70
CA THR A 159 4.47 -2.05 1.05
C THR A 159 4.27 -0.67 0.47
N SER A 160 4.37 0.33 1.32
CA SER A 160 4.36 1.76 0.97
C SER A 160 5.36 2.50 1.84
N LYS A 161 5.59 3.76 1.51
CA LYS A 161 6.48 4.63 2.27
C LYS A 161 5.73 5.34 3.37
N PHE A 162 6.27 5.29 4.56
CA PHE A 162 5.71 5.90 5.74
C PHE A 162 6.70 6.79 6.47
N VAL A 163 6.16 7.72 7.22
CA VAL A 163 6.86 8.46 8.27
C VAL A 163 6.15 8.24 9.58
N CYS A 164 6.90 8.17 10.67
CA CYS A 164 6.31 8.11 12.00
C CYS A 164 6.21 9.53 12.56
N GLU A 165 4.99 9.96 12.87
CA GLU A 165 4.76 11.28 13.43
C GLU A 165 4.90 11.31 14.94
N LYS A 166 4.54 10.20 15.58
CA LYS A 166 4.59 10.05 17.03
C LYS A 166 4.66 8.57 17.40
N TRP A 167 5.46 8.27 18.40
CA TRP A 167 5.45 6.97 19.06
C TRP A 167 5.66 7.13 20.57
N THR A 168 5.26 6.12 21.31
CA THR A 168 5.41 6.05 22.79
C THR A 168 5.81 4.64 23.14
N LYS A 169 6.88 4.49 23.93
CA LYS A 169 7.30 3.23 24.53
C LYS A 169 6.89 3.23 26.00
N THR A 170 6.22 2.18 26.46
CA THR A 170 5.81 1.98 27.86
C THR A 170 6.36 0.65 28.34
N ILE A 171 7.02 0.63 29.48
CA ILE A 171 7.53 -0.58 30.12
C ILE A 171 6.64 -0.88 31.31
N ASP A 172 5.76 -1.86 31.16
CA ASP A 172 4.78 -2.22 32.20
C ASP A 172 5.29 -3.33 33.12
N LEU A 173 6.19 -4.18 32.62
CA LEU A 173 6.79 -5.30 33.34
C LEU A 173 8.30 -5.35 33.07
N PRO A 174 9.11 -5.98 33.97
CA PRO A 174 10.57 -5.97 33.86
C PRO A 174 11.18 -6.52 32.57
N THR A 175 10.43 -7.21 31.72
CA THR A 175 10.91 -7.82 30.48
C THR A 175 9.98 -7.58 29.29
N LEU A 176 8.88 -6.87 29.49
CA LEU A 176 7.86 -6.62 28.50
C LEU A 176 7.59 -5.13 28.33
N ALA A 177 7.44 -4.73 27.10
CA ALA A 177 7.13 -3.36 26.75
C ALA A 177 5.98 -3.28 25.76
N ASN A 178 5.36 -2.12 25.70
CA ASN A 178 4.35 -1.77 24.72
C ASN A 178 4.85 -0.58 23.90
N ILE A 179 4.54 -0.59 22.59
CA ILE A 179 4.79 0.55 21.71
C ILE A 179 3.48 0.93 21.04
N ASP A 180 3.15 2.21 21.09
CA ASP A 180 2.09 2.82 20.29
C ASP A 180 2.75 3.77 19.28
N ALA A 181 2.45 3.62 18.00
CA ALA A 181 3.01 4.46 16.95
C ALA A 181 1.97 4.84 15.90
N THR A 182 2.12 6.03 15.34
CA THR A 182 1.29 6.53 14.24
C THR A 182 2.13 6.69 13.00
N PHE A 183 1.83 5.89 11.97
CA PHE A 183 2.49 5.93 10.68
C PHE A 183 1.61 6.62 9.64
N ARG A 184 2.13 7.62 8.98
CA ARG A 184 1.46 8.32 7.88
C ARG A 184 2.17 8.01 6.56
N GLU A 185 1.39 7.59 5.58
CA GLU A 185 1.88 7.35 4.23
C GLU A 185 2.37 8.64 3.57
N VAL A 186 3.49 8.53 2.86
CA VAL A 186 4.08 9.63 2.10
C VAL A 186 4.35 9.19 0.67
N PHE A 187 4.25 10.13 -0.25
CA PHE A 187 4.48 9.92 -1.67
C PHE A 187 5.71 10.74 -2.07
N GLU A 188 6.84 10.08 -2.17
CA GLU A 188 8.09 10.71 -2.58
C GLU A 188 8.30 10.53 -4.09
N PRO A 189 8.89 11.51 -4.77
CA PRO A 189 9.31 11.33 -6.16
C PRO A 189 10.31 10.18 -6.26
N ALA A 190 10.24 9.44 -7.36
CA ALA A 190 11.15 8.35 -7.68
C ALA A 190 12.55 8.88 -7.98
#